data_6b827f30de85886735e226727704a1a8
#
_entry.id   6b827f30de85886735e226727704a1a8
#
_cell.length_a   1.000
_cell.length_b   1.000
_cell.length_c   1.000
_cell.angle_alpha   90.00
_cell.angle_beta   90.00
_cell.angle_gamma   90.00
#
_symmetry.space_group_name_H-M   'P 1'
#
loop_
_entity.id
_entity.type
_entity.pdbx_description
1 polymer ?
#
loop_
_entity_poly.entity_id
_entity_poly.type
_entity_poly.pdbx_seq_one_letter_code
_entity_poly.pdbx_strand_id
1 'polypeptide(L)'
;VSVAGEGLGILVNANAKRGGRRVAAEIARALPGANVRLTRNAEEVDAWLRSLCRERTRAILPAGGDGTAVALVNSFARVFPDEPFPRIGILRLGTGNAWAHATGAPKLDRALRLVAATSGALPLRRFGVIRCDGTLTPFAGAGWEAEVLNDYRTQVALSKGPAKWLSKSAAGYVGATLFRTAPKALVNGRPQVLIENLGEDVYTISADRKLMRLHGVGHGAVLYDGMASVAGCSISPELGYHFRAYPFAERYLGMMNVRVYDETTVGAVSRIPRIWRGEHPLRGMHDWFATKVRMTFSRPVPLQIGGDAVGYRQTVEFEIGPREIELVDWRGF
;
A
#
# COMPACT_ATOMS: atom_id res chain seq x y z
N VAL A 1 29.32 -18.76 17.38
CA VAL A 1 27.95 -18.45 17.80
C VAL A 1 27.53 -17.19 17.05
N SER A 2 26.49 -17.29 16.18
CA SER A 2 25.96 -16.13 15.42
C SER A 2 25.30 -15.16 16.40
N VAL A 3 25.59 -13.88 16.26
CA VAL A 3 24.97 -12.84 17.08
C VAL A 3 23.54 -12.56 16.61
N ALA A 4 22.60 -12.46 17.54
CA ALA A 4 21.18 -12.21 17.21
C ALA A 4 21.02 -10.95 16.35
N GLY A 5 20.39 -11.08 15.18
CA GLY A 5 20.20 -10.00 14.22
C GLY A 5 21.38 -9.77 13.25
N GLU A 6 22.40 -10.60 13.26
CA GLU A 6 23.49 -10.51 12.29
C GLU A 6 22.98 -10.58 10.84
N GLY A 7 23.49 -9.70 10.00
CA GLY A 7 23.03 -9.57 8.61
C GLY A 7 21.68 -8.88 8.44
N LEU A 8 21.12 -8.25 9.46
CA LEU A 8 19.89 -7.47 9.34
C LEU A 8 20.17 -5.97 9.34
N GLY A 9 19.58 -5.27 8.36
CA GLY A 9 19.45 -3.82 8.37
C GLY A 9 18.06 -3.45 8.94
N ILE A 10 17.98 -2.55 9.91
CA ILE A 10 16.71 -2.15 10.49
C ILE A 10 16.53 -0.64 10.36
N LEU A 11 15.52 -0.26 9.58
CA LEU A 11 15.17 1.14 9.32
C LEU A 11 14.05 1.57 10.27
N VAL A 12 14.34 2.47 11.20
CA VAL A 12 13.35 2.99 12.15
C VAL A 12 12.93 4.40 11.74
N ASN A 13 11.63 4.61 11.52
CA ASN A 13 11.09 5.94 11.24
C ASN A 13 11.07 6.79 12.52
N ALA A 14 11.84 7.87 12.56
CA ALA A 14 11.92 8.79 13.70
C ALA A 14 10.57 9.44 14.04
N ASN A 15 9.70 9.59 13.04
CA ASN A 15 8.36 10.18 13.19
C ASN A 15 7.28 9.15 13.56
N ALA A 16 7.65 7.88 13.83
CA ALA A 16 6.70 6.85 14.25
C ALA A 16 6.02 7.20 15.57
N LYS A 17 4.73 6.91 15.68
CA LYS A 17 3.86 7.27 16.85
C LYS A 17 4.38 6.81 18.21
N ARG A 18 5.18 5.73 18.27
CA ARG A 18 5.74 5.14 19.52
C ARG A 18 7.06 5.76 19.97
N GLY A 19 7.49 6.89 19.40
CA GLY A 19 8.79 7.49 19.71
C GLY A 19 9.94 6.69 19.09
N GLY A 20 10.36 7.09 17.89
CA GLY A 20 11.33 6.35 17.08
C GLY A 20 12.64 6.02 17.81
N ARG A 21 13.17 6.92 18.65
CA ARG A 21 14.39 6.67 19.46
C ARG A 21 14.21 5.52 20.45
N ARG A 22 13.06 5.46 21.16
CA ARG A 22 12.78 4.39 22.13
C ARG A 22 12.68 3.04 21.42
N VAL A 23 11.99 3.00 20.31
CA VAL A 23 11.85 1.78 19.49
C VAL A 23 13.20 1.33 18.93
N ALA A 24 14.03 2.24 18.43
CA ALA A 24 15.37 1.92 17.95
C ALA A 24 16.25 1.31 19.06
N ALA A 25 16.20 1.85 20.27
CA ALA A 25 16.91 1.31 21.43
C ALA A 25 16.37 -0.06 21.88
N GLU A 26 15.06 -0.29 21.80
CA GLU A 26 14.43 -1.59 22.06
C GLU A 26 14.90 -2.65 21.07
N ILE A 27 14.88 -2.32 19.77
CA ILE A 27 15.34 -3.20 18.70
C ILE A 27 16.83 -3.52 18.84
N ALA A 28 17.68 -2.51 19.08
CA ALA A 28 19.14 -2.70 19.23
C ALA A 28 19.49 -3.60 20.43
N ARG A 29 18.68 -3.54 21.50
CA ARG A 29 18.86 -4.46 22.65
C ARG A 29 18.44 -5.89 22.32
N ALA A 30 17.34 -6.06 21.57
CA ALA A 30 16.83 -7.38 21.20
C ALA A 30 17.69 -8.05 20.10
N LEU A 31 18.28 -7.26 19.21
CA LEU A 31 19.07 -7.70 18.05
C LEU A 31 20.41 -6.98 17.99
N PRO A 32 21.37 -7.30 18.89
CA PRO A 32 22.63 -6.57 19.02
C PRO A 32 23.54 -6.66 17.79
N GLY A 33 23.38 -7.67 16.93
CA GLY A 33 24.09 -7.81 15.66
C GLY A 33 23.47 -7.06 14.48
N ALA A 34 22.31 -6.43 14.66
CA ALA A 34 21.62 -5.71 13.58
C ALA A 34 22.17 -4.29 13.39
N ASN A 35 22.22 -3.86 12.12
CA ASN A 35 22.49 -2.45 11.79
C ASN A 35 21.21 -1.63 11.91
N VAL A 36 20.97 -1.01 13.07
CA VAL A 36 19.76 -0.21 13.35
C VAL A 36 20.00 1.24 13.03
N ARG A 37 19.18 1.79 12.13
CA ARG A 37 19.24 3.20 11.72
C ARG A 37 17.91 3.91 11.95
N LEU A 38 17.98 5.03 12.65
CA LEU A 38 16.88 5.97 12.81
C LEU A 38 16.94 7.01 11.68
N THR A 39 15.86 7.17 10.90
CA THR A 39 15.79 8.11 9.77
C THR A 39 14.57 9.01 9.85
N ARG A 40 14.70 10.24 9.33
CA ARG A 40 13.67 11.27 9.33
C ARG A 40 13.13 11.57 7.94
N ASN A 41 13.93 11.36 6.92
CA ASN A 41 13.65 11.71 5.51
C ASN A 41 14.26 10.68 4.55
N ALA A 42 13.99 10.83 3.27
CA ALA A 42 14.45 9.93 2.22
C ALA A 42 15.98 10.00 2.02
N GLU A 43 16.58 11.17 2.16
CA GLU A 43 18.01 11.38 1.98
C GLU A 43 18.82 10.59 3.03
N GLU A 44 18.35 10.56 4.28
CA GLU A 44 18.96 9.75 5.35
C GLU A 44 18.83 8.24 5.06
N VAL A 45 17.70 7.80 4.44
CA VAL A 45 17.52 6.41 4.00
C VAL A 45 18.50 6.09 2.88
N ASP A 46 18.61 6.95 1.87
CA ASP A 46 19.54 6.78 0.74
C ASP A 46 20.99 6.67 1.19
N ALA A 47 21.42 7.58 2.08
CA ALA A 47 22.77 7.57 2.63
C ALA A 47 23.05 6.28 3.42
N TRP A 48 22.08 5.83 4.20
CA TRP A 48 22.20 4.57 4.95
C TRP A 48 22.27 3.36 4.02
N LEU A 49 21.44 3.28 2.99
CA LEU A 49 21.45 2.19 2.01
C LEU A 49 22.82 2.08 1.32
N ARG A 50 23.45 3.21 0.96
CA ARG A 50 24.82 3.22 0.39
C ARG A 50 25.88 2.73 1.38
N SER A 51 25.65 2.90 2.67
CA SER A 51 26.59 2.48 3.73
C SER A 51 26.43 1.01 4.13
N LEU A 52 25.34 0.34 3.73
CA LEU A 52 25.12 -1.07 4.04
C LEU A 52 26.08 -1.96 3.25
N CYS A 53 26.75 -2.90 3.96
CA CYS A 53 27.44 -3.99 3.31
C CYS A 53 26.42 -5.00 2.77
N ARG A 54 26.10 -4.91 1.48
CA ARG A 54 25.02 -5.65 0.84
C ARG A 54 25.24 -7.14 0.82
N GLU A 55 26.47 -7.59 0.61
CA GLU A 55 26.85 -9.00 0.61
C GLU A 55 26.60 -9.67 1.97
N ARG A 56 26.61 -8.88 3.05
CA ARG A 56 26.34 -9.36 4.40
C ARG A 56 24.93 -9.09 4.88
N THR A 57 24.12 -8.31 4.11
CA THR A 57 22.77 -7.93 4.51
C THR A 57 21.77 -8.97 3.99
N ARG A 58 21.27 -9.83 4.87
CA ARG A 58 20.28 -10.87 4.55
C ARG A 58 18.89 -10.31 4.27
N ALA A 59 18.49 -9.28 5.03
CA ALA A 59 17.20 -8.62 4.89
C ALA A 59 17.24 -7.20 5.49
N ILE A 60 16.32 -6.35 5.02
CA ILE A 60 16.07 -5.02 5.59
C ILE A 60 14.68 -5.00 6.21
N LEU A 61 14.59 -4.57 7.48
CA LEU A 61 13.35 -4.56 8.24
C LEU A 61 12.91 -3.11 8.52
N PRO A 62 12.00 -2.54 7.71
CA PRO A 62 11.40 -1.24 8.05
C PRO A 62 10.50 -1.37 9.28
N ALA A 63 10.84 -0.61 10.33
CA ALA A 63 10.08 -0.48 11.57
C ALA A 63 9.22 0.78 11.49
N GLY A 64 7.98 0.59 11.02
CA GLY A 64 7.05 1.70 10.77
C GLY A 64 5.70 1.22 10.28
N GLY A 65 5.01 2.06 9.51
CA GLY A 65 3.81 1.71 8.75
C GLY A 65 4.13 1.48 7.27
N ASP A 66 3.08 1.36 6.45
CA ASP A 66 3.21 1.16 5.00
C ASP A 66 4.07 2.22 4.33
N GLY A 67 3.94 3.50 4.71
CA GLY A 67 4.76 4.58 4.19
C GLY A 67 6.27 4.40 4.44
N THR A 68 6.67 3.75 5.54
CA THR A 68 8.10 3.47 5.80
C THR A 68 8.62 2.38 4.87
N ALA A 69 7.81 1.36 4.60
CA ALA A 69 8.16 0.30 3.66
C ALA A 69 8.19 0.81 2.21
N VAL A 70 7.20 1.62 1.82
CA VAL A 70 7.15 2.30 0.52
C VAL A 70 8.37 3.22 0.34
N ALA A 71 8.73 4.01 1.35
CA ALA A 71 9.91 4.87 1.31
C ALA A 71 11.20 4.05 1.12
N LEU A 72 11.35 2.92 1.82
CA LEU A 72 12.49 2.03 1.66
C LEU A 72 12.58 1.48 0.22
N VAL A 73 11.47 0.98 -0.34
CA VAL A 73 11.42 0.44 -1.71
C VAL A 73 11.81 1.49 -2.73
N ASN A 74 11.27 2.71 -2.61
CA ASN A 74 11.57 3.81 -3.51
C ASN A 74 13.02 4.32 -3.38
N SER A 75 13.53 4.42 -2.14
CA SER A 75 14.93 4.76 -1.91
C SER A 75 15.87 3.71 -2.49
N PHE A 76 15.55 2.43 -2.30
CA PHE A 76 16.35 1.35 -2.87
C PHE A 76 16.37 1.40 -4.40
N ALA A 77 15.20 1.54 -5.04
CA ALA A 77 15.10 1.66 -6.49
C ALA A 77 15.87 2.86 -7.07
N ARG A 78 15.94 3.97 -6.32
CA ARG A 78 16.68 5.17 -6.70
C ARG A 78 18.19 5.01 -6.53
N VAL A 79 18.61 4.37 -5.43
CA VAL A 79 20.04 4.21 -5.10
C VAL A 79 20.68 3.07 -5.91
N PHE A 80 19.88 2.04 -6.22
CA PHE A 80 20.32 0.82 -6.91
C PHE A 80 19.33 0.43 -8.03
N PRO A 81 19.26 1.21 -9.13
CA PRO A 81 18.23 1.06 -10.15
C PRO A 81 18.26 -0.30 -10.86
N ASP A 82 19.44 -0.91 -11.01
CA ASP A 82 19.62 -2.16 -11.76
C ASP A 82 19.69 -3.41 -10.87
N GLU A 83 19.61 -3.24 -9.54
CA GLU A 83 19.81 -4.33 -8.61
C GLU A 83 18.49 -4.91 -8.08
N PRO A 84 18.42 -6.22 -7.81
CA PRO A 84 17.24 -6.83 -7.21
C PRO A 84 16.98 -6.24 -5.82
N PHE A 85 15.67 -6.09 -5.48
CA PHE A 85 15.31 -5.63 -4.15
C PHE A 85 15.86 -6.56 -3.06
N PRO A 86 16.28 -6.01 -1.91
CA PRO A 86 16.63 -6.82 -0.76
C PRO A 86 15.37 -7.52 -0.24
N ARG A 87 15.55 -8.59 0.52
CA ARG A 87 14.46 -9.17 1.30
C ARG A 87 13.97 -8.17 2.34
N ILE A 88 12.67 -7.98 2.45
CA ILE A 88 12.07 -6.96 3.32
C ILE A 88 11.19 -7.62 4.37
N GLY A 89 11.42 -7.33 5.65
CA GLY A 89 10.60 -7.84 6.75
C GLY A 89 9.90 -6.71 7.50
N ILE A 90 8.57 -6.62 7.41
CA ILE A 90 7.83 -5.51 8.03
C ILE A 90 7.77 -5.65 9.55
N LEU A 91 8.33 -4.67 10.28
CA LEU A 91 8.13 -4.52 11.73
C LEU A 91 6.97 -3.55 11.99
N ARG A 92 5.81 -4.08 12.32
CA ARG A 92 4.55 -3.37 12.37
C ARG A 92 4.47 -2.34 13.50
N LEU A 93 4.56 -1.04 13.17
CA LEU A 93 4.38 0.09 14.09
C LEU A 93 3.36 1.11 13.58
N GLY A 94 2.92 0.98 12.34
CA GLY A 94 1.96 1.87 11.70
C GLY A 94 0.52 1.58 12.07
N THR A 95 -0.39 2.34 11.46
CA THR A 95 -1.83 2.24 11.71
C THR A 95 -2.53 1.42 10.62
N GLY A 96 -2.20 1.61 9.34
CA GLY A 96 -2.78 0.88 8.19
C GLY A 96 -2.24 -0.54 8.10
N ASN A 97 -0.94 -0.67 7.89
CA ASN A 97 -0.18 -1.92 7.87
C ASN A 97 -0.65 -2.95 6.80
N ALA A 98 -0.95 -2.51 5.58
CA ALA A 98 -1.40 -3.39 4.50
C ALA A 98 -0.42 -4.54 4.22
N TRP A 99 0.86 -4.24 3.95
CA TRP A 99 1.88 -5.27 3.74
C TRP A 99 2.18 -6.12 4.98
N ALA A 100 2.11 -5.51 6.19
CA ALA A 100 2.26 -6.25 7.43
C ALA A 100 1.13 -7.29 7.62
N HIS A 101 -0.11 -6.94 7.27
CA HIS A 101 -1.24 -7.86 7.30
C HIS A 101 -1.11 -8.95 6.22
N ALA A 102 -0.73 -8.58 5.00
CA ALA A 102 -0.53 -9.51 3.89
C ALA A 102 0.52 -10.58 4.21
N THR A 103 1.55 -10.24 5.00
CA THR A 103 2.61 -11.15 5.43
C THR A 103 2.40 -11.76 6.82
N GLY A 104 1.32 -11.43 7.51
CA GLY A 104 1.04 -11.92 8.88
C GLY A 104 2.00 -11.36 9.93
N ALA A 105 2.57 -10.16 9.73
CA ALA A 105 3.53 -9.57 10.66
C ALA A 105 2.93 -9.40 12.07
N PRO A 106 3.54 -10.00 13.11
CA PRO A 106 3.06 -9.93 14.48
C PRO A 106 3.37 -8.55 15.11
N LYS A 107 2.99 -8.36 16.36
CA LYS A 107 3.44 -7.21 17.16
C LYS A 107 4.97 -7.22 17.29
N LEU A 108 5.57 -6.03 17.47
CA LEU A 108 7.01 -5.83 17.50
C LEU A 108 7.76 -6.84 18.38
N ASP A 109 7.36 -6.98 19.66
CA ASP A 109 8.04 -7.88 20.60
C ASP A 109 8.10 -9.34 20.11
N ARG A 110 7.01 -9.82 19.50
CA ARG A 110 6.97 -11.18 18.94
C ARG A 110 7.83 -11.27 17.68
N ALA A 111 7.79 -10.25 16.81
CA ALA A 111 8.63 -10.20 15.61
C ALA A 111 10.13 -10.26 15.99
N LEU A 112 10.55 -9.46 16.96
CA LEU A 112 11.94 -9.45 17.42
C LEU A 112 12.38 -10.80 17.99
N ARG A 113 11.52 -11.48 18.80
CA ARG A 113 11.82 -12.84 19.30
C ARG A 113 11.96 -13.86 18.19
N LEU A 114 11.06 -13.85 17.19
CA LEU A 114 11.12 -14.76 16.06
C LEU A 114 12.41 -14.58 15.26
N VAL A 115 12.75 -13.34 14.93
CA VAL A 115 13.98 -13.01 14.20
C VAL A 115 15.24 -13.35 15.00
N ALA A 116 15.25 -13.08 16.30
CA ALA A 116 16.39 -13.41 17.19
C ALA A 116 16.64 -14.91 17.29
N ALA A 117 15.57 -15.74 17.26
CA ALA A 117 15.65 -17.20 17.32
C ALA A 117 16.04 -17.83 15.97
N THR A 118 15.99 -17.08 14.86
CA THR A 118 16.22 -17.60 13.51
C THR A 118 17.65 -17.35 13.05
N SER A 119 18.44 -18.43 13.00
CA SER A 119 19.81 -18.42 12.42
C SER A 119 19.85 -18.80 10.93
N GLY A 120 18.77 -19.39 10.40
CA GLY A 120 18.63 -19.89 9.03
C GLY A 120 18.01 -18.91 8.04
N ALA A 121 17.50 -19.46 6.93
CA ALA A 121 16.78 -18.72 5.92
C ALA A 121 15.45 -18.19 6.47
N LEU A 122 15.11 -16.94 6.13
CA LEU A 122 13.81 -16.35 6.46
C LEU A 122 12.74 -16.91 5.50
N PRO A 123 11.52 -17.26 6.00
CA PRO A 123 10.39 -17.56 5.13
C PRO A 123 10.05 -16.34 4.27
N LEU A 124 9.90 -16.55 2.96
CA LEU A 124 9.71 -15.45 2.00
C LEU A 124 8.45 -15.68 1.17
N ARG A 125 7.80 -14.59 0.79
CA ARG A 125 6.71 -14.54 -0.18
C ARG A 125 6.95 -13.41 -1.16
N ARG A 126 6.68 -13.66 -2.44
CA ARG A 126 6.81 -12.67 -3.51
C ARG A 126 5.58 -11.79 -3.60
N PHE A 127 5.81 -10.50 -3.84
CA PHE A 127 4.78 -9.50 -4.07
C PHE A 127 5.20 -8.64 -5.27
N GLY A 128 4.22 -8.27 -6.07
CA GLY A 128 4.42 -7.20 -7.05
C GLY A 128 4.53 -5.84 -6.36
N VAL A 129 4.83 -4.83 -7.14
CA VAL A 129 4.61 -3.41 -6.82
C VAL A 129 4.02 -2.75 -8.05
N ILE A 130 3.29 -1.67 -7.87
CA ILE A 130 2.85 -0.82 -8.97
C ILE A 130 3.65 0.48 -8.99
N ARG A 131 3.87 1.03 -10.18
CA ARG A 131 4.39 2.38 -10.36
C ARG A 131 3.24 3.30 -10.66
N CYS A 132 3.12 4.38 -9.89
CA CYS A 132 2.15 5.44 -10.08
C CYS A 132 2.86 6.78 -9.85
N ASP A 133 2.81 7.69 -10.81
CA ASP A 133 3.46 9.01 -10.70
C ASP A 133 4.96 8.91 -10.28
N GLY A 134 5.68 7.93 -10.84
CA GLY A 134 7.09 7.65 -10.52
C GLY A 134 7.34 6.92 -9.19
N THR A 135 6.31 6.70 -8.37
CA THR A 135 6.42 6.07 -7.04
C THR A 135 6.04 4.59 -7.13
N LEU A 136 6.87 3.73 -6.56
CA LEU A 136 6.57 2.30 -6.35
C LEU A 136 5.76 2.12 -5.07
N THR A 137 4.63 1.41 -5.17
CA THR A 137 3.66 1.27 -4.09
C THR A 137 2.86 -0.02 -4.21
N PRO A 138 2.27 -0.57 -3.13
CA PRO A 138 1.35 -1.70 -3.23
C PRO A 138 -0.01 -1.33 -3.82
N PHE A 139 -0.43 -0.08 -3.72
CA PHE A 139 -1.71 0.40 -4.24
C PHE A 139 -1.69 1.90 -4.46
N ALA A 140 -2.49 2.37 -5.40
CA ALA A 140 -2.79 3.77 -5.56
C ALA A 140 -4.19 3.92 -6.19
N GLY A 141 -4.87 5.03 -5.93
CA GLY A 141 -6.20 5.26 -6.43
C GLY A 141 -6.64 6.71 -6.38
N ALA A 142 -7.62 7.01 -7.21
CA ALA A 142 -8.18 8.34 -7.39
C ALA A 142 -9.68 8.35 -7.08
N GLY A 143 -10.18 9.50 -6.71
CA GLY A 143 -11.57 9.71 -6.37
C GLY A 143 -11.81 9.88 -4.88
N TRP A 144 -13.01 9.50 -4.40
CA TRP A 144 -13.39 9.84 -3.04
C TRP A 144 -12.59 9.10 -1.95
N GLU A 145 -11.97 7.95 -2.23
CA GLU A 145 -11.07 7.30 -1.27
C GLU A 145 -9.84 8.16 -0.94
N ALA A 146 -9.30 8.85 -1.95
CA ALA A 146 -8.21 9.80 -1.76
C ALA A 146 -8.70 11.08 -1.06
N GLU A 147 -9.93 11.54 -1.33
CA GLU A 147 -10.56 12.65 -0.62
C GLU A 147 -10.78 12.31 0.85
N VAL A 148 -11.20 11.08 1.18
CA VAL A 148 -11.31 10.60 2.58
C VAL A 148 -9.98 10.73 3.30
N LEU A 149 -8.87 10.37 2.66
CA LEU A 149 -7.53 10.52 3.25
C LEU A 149 -7.15 11.99 3.49
N ASN A 150 -7.46 12.87 2.53
CA ASN A 150 -7.24 14.30 2.67
C ASN A 150 -8.05 14.87 3.84
N ASP A 151 -9.34 14.55 3.91
CA ASP A 151 -10.24 15.02 4.97
C ASP A 151 -9.85 14.45 6.34
N TYR A 152 -9.48 13.18 6.40
CA TYR A 152 -8.97 12.55 7.61
C TYR A 152 -7.68 13.22 8.11
N ARG A 153 -6.72 13.50 7.23
CA ARG A 153 -5.48 14.21 7.58
C ARG A 153 -5.77 15.62 8.10
N THR A 154 -6.66 16.33 7.43
CA THR A 154 -7.10 17.65 7.84
C THR A 154 -7.77 17.59 9.23
N GLN A 155 -8.65 16.62 9.45
CA GLN A 155 -9.31 16.41 10.75
C GLN A 155 -8.28 16.12 11.86
N VAL A 156 -7.30 15.25 11.60
CA VAL A 156 -6.24 14.94 12.57
C VAL A 156 -5.35 16.15 12.85
N ALA A 157 -5.06 16.99 11.83
CA ALA A 157 -4.28 18.20 11.98
C ALA A 157 -5.00 19.26 12.82
N LEU A 158 -6.31 19.40 12.65
CA LEU A 158 -7.14 20.35 13.38
C LEU A 158 -7.52 19.90 14.80
N SER A 159 -7.43 18.59 15.08
CA SER A 159 -7.80 18.03 16.38
C SER A 159 -6.72 18.31 17.43
N LYS A 160 -7.16 18.73 18.65
CA LYS A 160 -6.29 18.99 19.81
C LYS A 160 -6.68 18.09 20.98
N GLY A 161 -5.75 17.87 21.93
CA GLY A 161 -5.99 17.13 23.16
C GLY A 161 -6.53 15.70 22.96
N PRO A 162 -7.47 15.22 23.81
CA PRO A 162 -8.05 13.87 23.71
C PRO A 162 -8.74 13.59 22.37
N ALA A 163 -9.35 14.60 21.75
CA ALA A 163 -9.98 14.48 20.43
C ALA A 163 -9.00 14.05 19.34
N LYS A 164 -7.71 14.39 19.47
CA LYS A 164 -6.66 13.97 18.53
C LYS A 164 -6.40 12.48 18.59
N TRP A 165 -6.52 11.85 19.75
CA TRP A 165 -6.38 10.41 19.88
C TRP A 165 -7.53 9.68 19.21
N LEU A 166 -8.78 10.12 19.42
CA LEU A 166 -9.96 9.55 18.78
C LEU A 166 -9.92 9.73 17.26
N SER A 167 -9.53 10.91 16.78
CA SER A 167 -9.42 11.19 15.34
C SER A 167 -8.38 10.30 14.65
N LYS A 168 -7.36 9.80 15.35
CA LYS A 168 -6.32 8.90 14.79
C LYS A 168 -6.74 7.43 14.75
N SER A 169 -7.97 7.11 15.04
CA SER A 169 -8.55 5.76 15.04
C SER A 169 -9.31 5.45 13.74
N ALA A 170 -9.73 4.18 13.58
CA ALA A 170 -10.65 3.79 12.50
C ALA A 170 -11.99 4.55 12.60
N ALA A 171 -12.48 4.84 13.80
CA ALA A 171 -13.67 5.65 14.02
C ALA A 171 -13.49 7.09 13.51
N GLY A 172 -12.30 7.68 13.68
CA GLY A 172 -11.98 8.99 13.11
C GLY A 172 -11.97 8.99 11.58
N TYR A 173 -11.50 7.91 10.98
CA TYR A 173 -11.54 7.71 9.52
C TYR A 173 -12.98 7.62 9.00
N VAL A 174 -13.82 6.80 9.64
CA VAL A 174 -15.26 6.70 9.32
C VAL A 174 -15.96 8.04 9.52
N GLY A 175 -15.65 8.77 10.60
CA GLY A 175 -16.19 10.10 10.84
C GLY A 175 -15.83 11.12 9.75
N ALA A 176 -14.56 11.16 9.30
CA ALA A 176 -14.15 12.00 8.17
C ALA A 176 -14.94 11.64 6.90
N THR A 177 -15.10 10.34 6.63
CA THR A 177 -15.87 9.85 5.48
C THR A 177 -17.32 10.33 5.51
N LEU A 178 -18.00 10.17 6.63
CA LEU A 178 -19.43 10.48 6.74
C LEU A 178 -19.73 11.98 6.80
N PHE A 179 -18.93 12.74 7.55
CA PHE A 179 -19.25 14.14 7.86
C PHE A 179 -18.54 15.17 6.97
N ARG A 180 -17.49 14.77 6.24
CA ARG A 180 -16.75 15.66 5.34
C ARG A 180 -16.78 15.22 3.90
N THR A 181 -16.32 14.01 3.63
CA THR A 181 -16.14 13.54 2.25
C THR A 181 -17.46 13.25 1.56
N ALA A 182 -18.40 12.57 2.23
CA ALA A 182 -19.68 12.25 1.61
C ALA A 182 -20.51 13.48 1.21
N PRO A 183 -20.65 14.55 2.04
CA PRO A 183 -21.29 15.77 1.61
C PRO A 183 -20.62 16.47 0.43
N LYS A 184 -19.29 16.54 0.40
CA LYS A 184 -18.54 17.08 -0.76
C LYS A 184 -18.78 16.27 -2.03
N ALA A 185 -18.77 14.95 -1.93
CA ALA A 185 -19.01 14.06 -3.06
C ALA A 185 -20.46 14.17 -3.61
N LEU A 186 -21.43 14.45 -2.75
CA LEU A 186 -22.82 14.73 -3.16
C LEU A 186 -22.91 16.03 -3.98
N VAL A 187 -22.22 17.08 -3.54
CA VAL A 187 -22.23 18.39 -4.22
C VAL A 187 -21.45 18.33 -5.54
N ASN A 188 -20.25 17.74 -5.52
CA ASN A 188 -19.34 17.74 -6.68
C ASN A 188 -19.72 16.69 -7.73
N GLY A 189 -20.55 15.70 -7.38
CA GLY A 189 -20.88 14.58 -8.24
C GLY A 189 -19.67 13.68 -8.53
N ARG A 190 -19.90 12.61 -9.28
CA ARG A 190 -18.88 11.68 -9.72
C ARG A 190 -18.19 12.18 -10.98
N PRO A 191 -16.88 12.10 -11.14
CA PRO A 191 -16.22 12.34 -12.41
C PRO A 191 -16.52 11.18 -13.38
N GLN A 192 -16.51 11.45 -14.67
CA GLN A 192 -16.35 10.44 -15.69
C GLN A 192 -14.88 10.02 -15.74
N VAL A 193 -14.58 8.76 -15.95
CA VAL A 193 -13.24 8.22 -16.15
C VAL A 193 -13.22 7.34 -17.40
N LEU A 194 -12.24 7.59 -18.25
CA LEU A 194 -11.84 6.72 -19.35
C LEU A 194 -10.62 5.91 -18.88
N ILE A 195 -10.69 4.58 -18.95
CA ILE A 195 -9.58 3.69 -18.63
C ILE A 195 -9.16 2.95 -19.89
N GLU A 196 -7.92 3.16 -20.29
CA GLU A 196 -7.30 2.56 -21.46
C GLU A 196 -6.27 1.51 -21.01
N ASN A 197 -6.28 0.36 -21.64
CA ASN A 197 -5.21 -0.62 -21.51
C ASN A 197 -3.97 -0.19 -22.28
N LEU A 198 -2.86 0.00 -21.63
CA LEU A 198 -1.55 0.27 -22.24
C LEU A 198 -0.61 -0.95 -22.19
N GLY A 199 -1.09 -2.06 -21.63
CA GLY A 199 -0.42 -3.36 -21.65
C GLY A 199 -0.93 -4.26 -22.76
N GLU A 200 -0.60 -5.54 -22.67
CA GLU A 200 -1.00 -6.55 -23.66
C GLU A 200 -2.33 -7.21 -23.26
N ASP A 201 -2.25 -8.23 -22.43
CA ASP A 201 -3.39 -9.03 -22.01
C ASP A 201 -4.17 -8.39 -20.88
N VAL A 202 -5.50 -8.57 -20.89
CA VAL A 202 -6.38 -8.17 -19.82
C VAL A 202 -7.22 -9.36 -19.36
N TYR A 203 -7.39 -9.47 -18.05
CA TYR A 203 -8.28 -10.45 -17.45
C TYR A 203 -9.34 -9.77 -16.59
N THR A 204 -10.43 -10.47 -16.32
CA THR A 204 -11.48 -10.04 -15.39
C THR A 204 -11.83 -11.15 -14.42
N ILE A 205 -12.63 -10.83 -13.40
CA ILE A 205 -13.15 -11.80 -12.43
C ILE A 205 -14.64 -12.04 -12.72
N SER A 206 -15.01 -13.28 -12.93
CA SER A 206 -16.41 -13.70 -13.06
C SER A 206 -17.15 -13.65 -11.70
N ALA A 207 -18.48 -13.75 -11.74
CA ALA A 207 -19.30 -13.77 -10.54
C ALA A 207 -18.96 -14.94 -9.58
N ASP A 208 -18.52 -16.08 -10.11
CA ASP A 208 -18.05 -17.24 -9.37
C ASP A 208 -16.55 -17.15 -8.98
N ARG A 209 -15.97 -15.95 -9.09
CA ARG A 209 -14.60 -15.60 -8.70
C ARG A 209 -13.49 -16.27 -9.50
N LYS A 210 -13.77 -16.68 -10.73
CA LYS A 210 -12.75 -17.21 -11.64
C LYS A 210 -12.12 -16.10 -12.46
N LEU A 211 -10.83 -16.23 -12.69
CA LEU A 211 -10.08 -15.36 -13.59
C LEU A 211 -10.38 -15.76 -15.03
N MET A 212 -10.77 -14.78 -15.86
CA MET A 212 -11.10 -15.00 -17.26
C MET A 212 -10.32 -14.01 -18.13
N ARG A 213 -9.65 -14.48 -19.17
CA ARG A 213 -9.03 -13.64 -20.19
C ARG A 213 -10.08 -12.95 -21.03
N LEU A 214 -9.91 -11.65 -21.25
CA LEU A 214 -10.73 -10.87 -22.18
C LEU A 214 -10.11 -10.95 -23.57
N HIS A 215 -10.80 -11.64 -24.49
CA HIS A 215 -10.34 -11.77 -25.86
C HIS A 215 -10.62 -10.49 -26.64
N GLY A 216 -9.67 -10.09 -27.53
CA GLY A 216 -9.80 -8.89 -28.34
C GLY A 216 -9.55 -7.57 -27.59
N VAL A 217 -9.11 -7.64 -26.33
CA VAL A 217 -8.77 -6.47 -25.51
C VAL A 217 -7.26 -6.44 -25.37
N GLY A 218 -6.58 -5.69 -26.23
CA GLY A 218 -5.13 -5.50 -26.23
C GLY A 218 -4.74 -4.06 -25.94
N HIS A 219 -3.54 -3.69 -26.37
CA HIS A 219 -3.03 -2.33 -26.24
C HIS A 219 -3.94 -1.29 -26.90
N GLY A 220 -4.22 -0.19 -26.20
CA GLY A 220 -5.11 0.88 -26.65
C GLY A 220 -6.61 0.60 -26.48
N ALA A 221 -6.99 -0.61 -26.02
CA ALA A 221 -8.41 -0.93 -25.80
C ALA A 221 -8.97 -0.19 -24.57
N VAL A 222 -10.21 0.29 -24.70
CA VAL A 222 -10.95 0.89 -23.61
C VAL A 222 -11.50 -0.21 -22.69
N LEU A 223 -11.13 -0.19 -21.43
CA LEU A 223 -11.63 -1.09 -20.39
C LEU A 223 -12.90 -0.56 -19.74
N TYR A 224 -12.98 0.75 -19.58
CA TYR A 224 -14.10 1.42 -18.95
C TYR A 224 -14.23 2.85 -19.45
N ASP A 225 -15.46 3.28 -19.72
CA ASP A 225 -15.82 4.67 -19.99
C ASP A 225 -17.14 4.95 -19.26
N GLY A 226 -17.08 5.71 -18.17
CA GLY A 226 -18.26 5.97 -17.36
C GLY A 226 -17.98 6.74 -16.10
N MET A 227 -19.04 6.95 -15.30
CA MET A 227 -18.96 7.66 -14.04
C MET A 227 -18.29 6.77 -12.98
N ALA A 228 -17.36 7.32 -12.20
CA ALA A 228 -16.70 6.59 -11.13
C ALA A 228 -16.67 7.37 -9.82
N SER A 229 -16.97 6.69 -8.71
CA SER A 229 -16.72 7.20 -7.36
C SER A 229 -15.27 6.99 -6.93
N VAL A 230 -14.73 5.83 -7.31
CA VAL A 230 -13.33 5.42 -7.05
C VAL A 230 -12.81 4.71 -8.29
N ALA A 231 -11.59 4.99 -8.67
CA ALA A 231 -10.84 4.22 -9.66
C ALA A 231 -9.39 4.10 -9.21
N GLY A 232 -8.84 2.88 -9.22
CA GLY A 232 -7.46 2.67 -8.77
C GLY A 232 -6.94 1.28 -9.08
N CYS A 233 -5.69 1.07 -8.69
CA CYS A 233 -4.95 -0.17 -8.91
C CYS A 233 -4.30 -0.65 -7.62
N SER A 234 -4.25 -1.97 -7.45
CA SER A 234 -3.60 -2.60 -6.30
C SER A 234 -3.00 -3.95 -6.66
N ILE A 235 -1.91 -4.29 -5.97
CA ILE A 235 -1.36 -5.65 -5.88
C ILE A 235 -1.58 -6.24 -4.46
N SER A 236 -2.17 -5.47 -3.56
CA SER A 236 -2.51 -5.90 -2.22
C SER A 236 -4.04 -5.99 -2.05
N PRO A 237 -4.57 -7.06 -1.43
CA PRO A 237 -6.02 -7.18 -1.21
C PRO A 237 -6.53 -6.12 -0.22
N GLU A 238 -5.68 -5.59 0.65
CA GLU A 238 -6.04 -4.65 1.70
C GLU A 238 -5.36 -3.30 1.52
N LEU A 239 -6.10 -2.23 1.77
CA LEU A 239 -5.58 -0.85 1.83
C LEU A 239 -5.17 -0.42 3.25
N GLY A 240 -5.24 -1.32 4.22
CA GLY A 240 -5.02 -1.09 5.63
C GLY A 240 -6.27 -1.31 6.47
N TYR A 241 -6.11 -1.42 7.81
CA TYR A 241 -7.21 -1.71 8.75
C TYR A 241 -8.07 -2.94 8.40
N HIS A 242 -7.52 -3.92 7.68
CA HIS A 242 -8.26 -5.06 7.12
C HIS A 242 -9.36 -4.67 6.11
N PHE A 243 -9.28 -3.47 5.52
CA PHE A 243 -10.18 -3.03 4.47
C PHE A 243 -9.80 -3.70 3.14
N ARG A 244 -10.54 -4.74 2.77
CA ARG A 244 -10.27 -5.59 1.60
C ARG A 244 -10.85 -4.99 0.32
N ALA A 245 -10.42 -3.80 -0.03
CA ALA A 245 -10.92 -3.07 -1.20
C ALA A 245 -10.61 -3.78 -2.54
N TYR A 246 -9.55 -4.59 -2.59
CA TYR A 246 -9.10 -5.31 -3.79
C TYR A 246 -8.94 -6.81 -3.52
N PRO A 247 -10.00 -7.56 -3.20
CA PRO A 247 -9.91 -8.92 -2.65
C PRO A 247 -9.23 -9.94 -3.59
N PHE A 248 -8.98 -9.58 -4.83
CA PHE A 248 -8.36 -10.44 -5.85
C PHE A 248 -6.94 -10.03 -6.23
N ALA A 249 -6.40 -8.95 -5.69
CA ALA A 249 -5.14 -8.35 -6.13
C ALA A 249 -3.91 -9.32 -6.10
N GLU A 250 -3.89 -10.29 -5.17
CA GLU A 250 -2.79 -11.28 -5.09
C GLU A 250 -2.99 -12.51 -5.98
N ARG A 251 -4.09 -12.61 -6.71
CA ARG A 251 -4.41 -13.83 -7.48
C ARG A 251 -3.59 -13.98 -8.75
N TYR A 252 -3.02 -12.89 -9.24
CA TYR A 252 -2.25 -12.90 -10.48
C TYR A 252 -0.95 -12.13 -10.30
N LEU A 253 0.14 -12.86 -10.03
CA LEU A 253 1.49 -12.26 -10.00
C LEU A 253 1.85 -11.71 -11.39
N GLY A 254 2.48 -10.54 -11.42
CA GLY A 254 2.84 -9.86 -12.66
C GLY A 254 1.72 -8.98 -13.26
N MET A 255 0.54 -8.92 -12.63
CA MET A 255 -0.54 -8.00 -12.99
C MET A 255 -1.08 -7.27 -11.76
N MET A 256 -1.60 -6.08 -11.97
CA MET A 256 -2.32 -5.32 -10.94
C MET A 256 -3.82 -5.49 -11.11
N ASN A 257 -4.56 -5.55 -10.00
CA ASN A 257 -6.02 -5.45 -10.03
C ASN A 257 -6.41 -3.99 -10.23
N VAL A 258 -6.99 -3.71 -11.38
CA VAL A 258 -7.62 -2.42 -11.73
C VAL A 258 -9.07 -2.50 -11.30
N ARG A 259 -9.52 -1.56 -10.47
CA ARG A 259 -10.90 -1.56 -9.95
C ARG A 259 -11.55 -0.20 -10.10
N VAL A 260 -12.80 -0.23 -10.54
CA VAL A 260 -13.71 0.93 -10.58
C VAL A 260 -14.92 0.66 -9.72
N TYR A 261 -15.37 1.67 -9.00
CA TYR A 261 -16.64 1.66 -8.31
C TYR A 261 -17.53 2.79 -8.84
N ASP A 262 -18.59 2.43 -9.54
CA ASP A 262 -19.45 3.36 -10.29
C ASP A 262 -20.75 3.74 -9.57
N GLU A 263 -20.96 3.28 -8.35
CA GLU A 263 -22.16 3.59 -7.58
C GLU A 263 -22.22 5.04 -7.11
N THR A 264 -23.42 5.52 -6.85
CA THR A 264 -23.65 6.84 -6.23
C THR A 264 -23.00 6.91 -4.85
N THR A 265 -22.73 8.13 -4.37
CA THR A 265 -22.13 8.33 -3.03
C THR A 265 -22.95 7.62 -1.93
N VAL A 266 -24.27 7.72 -1.98
CA VAL A 266 -25.16 7.04 -1.01
C VAL A 266 -25.05 5.52 -1.13
N GLY A 267 -25.09 4.98 -2.36
CA GLY A 267 -24.89 3.56 -2.64
C GLY A 267 -23.51 3.07 -2.17
N ALA A 268 -22.46 3.86 -2.38
CA ALA A 268 -21.12 3.53 -1.94
C ALA A 268 -21.03 3.46 -0.41
N VAL A 269 -21.51 4.47 0.29
CA VAL A 269 -21.49 4.53 1.76
C VAL A 269 -22.29 3.36 2.37
N SER A 270 -23.46 3.06 1.85
CA SER A 270 -24.29 1.95 2.35
C SER A 270 -23.62 0.57 2.21
N ARG A 271 -22.70 0.43 1.25
CA ARG A 271 -21.99 -0.84 0.98
C ARG A 271 -20.60 -0.92 1.58
N ILE A 272 -20.12 0.13 2.29
CA ILE A 272 -18.81 0.10 2.96
C ILE A 272 -18.58 -1.21 3.74
N PRO A 273 -19.51 -1.73 4.58
CA PRO A 273 -19.27 -2.97 5.32
C PRO A 273 -19.06 -4.20 4.41
N ARG A 274 -19.69 -4.23 3.24
CA ARG A 274 -19.55 -5.31 2.27
C ARG A 274 -18.20 -5.20 1.52
N ILE A 275 -17.85 -3.98 1.10
CA ILE A 275 -16.53 -3.68 0.49
C ILE A 275 -15.42 -4.00 1.46
N TRP A 276 -15.60 -3.66 2.75
CA TRP A 276 -14.64 -3.94 3.82
C TRP A 276 -14.31 -5.43 3.94
N ARG A 277 -15.34 -6.28 3.82
CA ARG A 277 -15.17 -7.74 3.83
C ARG A 277 -14.65 -8.32 2.52
N GLY A 278 -14.53 -7.51 1.45
CA GLY A 278 -14.15 -7.98 0.12
C GLY A 278 -15.20 -8.87 -0.52
N GLU A 279 -16.49 -8.57 -0.29
CA GLU A 279 -17.59 -9.33 -0.91
C GLU A 279 -17.58 -9.15 -2.44
N HIS A 280 -17.96 -10.21 -3.15
CA HIS A 280 -18.07 -10.23 -4.60
C HIS A 280 -19.14 -11.28 -5.02
N PRO A 281 -19.96 -11.00 -6.02
CA PRO A 281 -20.07 -9.76 -6.78
C PRO A 281 -20.73 -8.62 -5.99
N LEU A 282 -20.36 -7.39 -6.29
CA LEU A 282 -21.02 -6.18 -5.81
C LEU A 282 -21.47 -5.34 -6.99
N ARG A 283 -22.70 -4.83 -6.94
CA ARG A 283 -23.23 -3.93 -7.98
C ARG A 283 -22.33 -2.70 -8.09
N GLY A 284 -22.05 -2.28 -9.33
CA GLY A 284 -21.22 -1.13 -9.64
C GLY A 284 -19.72 -1.33 -9.38
N MET A 285 -19.28 -2.56 -9.11
CA MET A 285 -17.88 -2.90 -8.93
C MET A 285 -17.37 -3.64 -10.16
N HIS A 286 -16.35 -3.06 -10.81
CA HIS A 286 -15.73 -3.61 -12.01
C HIS A 286 -14.26 -3.91 -11.71
N ASP A 287 -13.82 -5.09 -12.12
CA ASP A 287 -12.45 -5.58 -11.86
C ASP A 287 -11.80 -6.06 -13.16
N TRP A 288 -10.56 -5.58 -13.37
CA TRP A 288 -9.67 -6.07 -14.41
C TRP A 288 -8.29 -6.37 -13.81
N PHE A 289 -7.51 -7.16 -14.53
CA PHE A 289 -6.10 -7.39 -14.30
C PHE A 289 -5.35 -6.98 -15.55
N ALA A 290 -4.43 -6.05 -15.40
CA ALA A 290 -3.62 -5.50 -16.48
C ALA A 290 -2.20 -5.21 -15.99
N THR A 291 -1.27 -5.09 -16.93
CA THR A 291 0.13 -4.71 -16.63
C THR A 291 0.34 -3.21 -16.64
N LYS A 292 -0.46 -2.48 -17.45
CA LYS A 292 -0.38 -1.03 -17.56
C LYS A 292 -1.72 -0.46 -17.98
N VAL A 293 -2.16 0.62 -17.32
CA VAL A 293 -3.38 1.34 -17.68
C VAL A 293 -3.17 2.85 -17.55
N ARG A 294 -3.94 3.61 -18.35
CA ARG A 294 -4.13 5.05 -18.19
C ARG A 294 -5.55 5.32 -17.75
N MET A 295 -5.71 6.18 -16.77
CA MET A 295 -7.01 6.69 -16.31
C MET A 295 -7.07 8.18 -16.60
N THR A 296 -8.03 8.62 -17.42
CA THR A 296 -8.27 10.04 -17.73
C THR A 296 -9.62 10.45 -17.20
N PHE A 297 -9.63 11.42 -16.30
CA PHE A 297 -10.85 11.91 -15.65
C PHE A 297 -11.36 13.17 -16.34
N SER A 298 -12.68 13.37 -16.34
CA SER A 298 -13.33 14.56 -16.92
C SER A 298 -12.94 15.87 -16.21
N ARG A 299 -12.37 15.78 -15.01
CA ARG A 299 -11.83 16.89 -14.21
C ARG A 299 -10.72 16.40 -13.29
N PRO A 300 -9.85 17.27 -12.75
CA PRO A 300 -8.87 16.87 -11.74
C PRO A 300 -9.55 16.22 -10.53
N VAL A 301 -9.06 15.06 -10.12
CA VAL A 301 -9.53 14.29 -8.95
C VAL A 301 -8.41 14.09 -7.95
N PRO A 302 -8.70 13.95 -6.66
CA PRO A 302 -7.68 13.65 -5.67
C PRO A 302 -7.06 12.29 -5.92
N LEU A 303 -5.75 12.19 -5.78
CA LEU A 303 -4.95 10.97 -5.92
C LEU A 303 -4.29 10.61 -4.58
N GLN A 304 -4.30 9.33 -4.25
CA GLN A 304 -3.51 8.76 -3.17
C GLN A 304 -2.54 7.71 -3.72
N ILE A 305 -1.33 7.63 -3.12
CA ILE A 305 -0.31 6.63 -3.44
C ILE A 305 0.17 6.00 -2.12
N GLY A 306 -0.07 4.71 -1.94
CA GLY A 306 0.32 3.99 -0.72
C GLY A 306 -0.30 4.52 0.57
N GLY A 307 -1.47 5.14 0.50
CA GLY A 307 -2.14 5.79 1.61
C GLY A 307 -1.68 7.23 1.87
N ASP A 308 -0.88 7.81 0.99
CA ASP A 308 -0.46 9.22 1.04
C ASP A 308 -1.18 10.04 -0.02
N ALA A 309 -1.80 11.16 0.40
CA ALA A 309 -2.42 12.12 -0.51
C ALA A 309 -1.34 12.89 -1.28
N VAL A 310 -1.41 12.87 -2.61
CA VAL A 310 -0.40 13.47 -3.49
C VAL A 310 -0.96 14.60 -4.38
N GLY A 311 -2.11 15.14 -4.00
CA GLY A 311 -2.77 16.24 -4.72
C GLY A 311 -3.78 15.75 -5.74
N TYR A 312 -4.00 16.53 -6.80
CA TYR A 312 -5.04 16.30 -7.81
C TYR A 312 -4.41 15.94 -9.15
N ARG A 313 -5.02 15.01 -9.88
CA ARG A 313 -4.62 14.61 -11.22
C ARG A 313 -5.84 14.49 -12.13
N GLN A 314 -5.68 14.85 -13.40
CA GLN A 314 -6.68 14.60 -14.43
C GLN A 314 -6.34 13.33 -15.20
N THR A 315 -5.07 13.02 -15.38
CA THR A 315 -4.59 11.78 -16.00
C THR A 315 -3.57 11.11 -15.08
N VAL A 316 -3.70 9.79 -14.92
CA VAL A 316 -2.79 8.98 -14.11
C VAL A 316 -2.47 7.70 -14.87
N GLU A 317 -1.20 7.34 -14.94
CA GLU A 317 -0.76 6.03 -15.43
C GLU A 317 -0.37 5.12 -14.26
N PHE A 318 -0.81 3.89 -14.37
CA PHE A 318 -0.44 2.81 -13.45
C PHE A 318 0.23 1.71 -14.25
N GLU A 319 1.34 1.22 -13.76
CA GLU A 319 2.12 0.17 -14.40
C GLU A 319 2.62 -0.81 -13.35
N ILE A 320 2.61 -2.09 -13.65
CA ILE A 320 3.27 -3.08 -12.78
C ILE A 320 4.76 -2.75 -12.67
N GLY A 321 5.31 -2.77 -11.48
CA GLY A 321 6.72 -2.45 -11.26
C GLY A 321 7.65 -3.43 -11.98
N PRO A 322 8.86 -3.01 -12.31
CA PRO A 322 9.79 -3.78 -13.14
C PRO A 322 10.28 -5.05 -12.44
N ARG A 323 10.12 -5.14 -11.14
CA ARG A 323 10.64 -6.23 -10.31
C ARG A 323 9.69 -6.52 -9.15
N GLU A 324 9.58 -7.81 -8.81
CA GLU A 324 8.92 -8.25 -7.59
C GLU A 324 9.79 -7.95 -6.36
N ILE A 325 9.15 -7.86 -5.20
CA ILE A 325 9.81 -7.77 -3.90
C ILE A 325 9.60 -9.07 -3.13
N GLU A 326 10.60 -9.51 -2.38
CA GLU A 326 10.50 -10.62 -1.45
C GLU A 326 10.22 -10.09 -0.04
N LEU A 327 9.02 -10.35 0.46
CA LEU A 327 8.66 -10.00 1.84
C LEU A 327 8.81 -11.24 2.76
N VAL A 328 9.28 -11.00 3.98
CA VAL A 328 9.31 -12.03 5.02
C VAL A 328 7.87 -12.43 5.37
N ASP A 329 7.53 -13.71 5.15
CA ASP A 329 6.23 -14.27 5.55
C ASP A 329 6.29 -14.74 7.01
N TRP A 330 5.75 -13.93 7.89
CA TRP A 330 5.76 -14.18 9.33
C TRP A 330 4.89 -15.37 9.76
N ARG A 331 4.10 -15.94 8.86
CA ARG A 331 3.31 -17.16 9.12
C ARG A 331 4.16 -18.43 9.01
N GLY A 332 5.33 -18.33 8.40
CA GLY A 332 6.26 -19.43 8.22
C GLY A 332 7.25 -19.62 9.37
N PHE A 333 7.15 -18.84 10.47
CA PHE A 333 7.96 -18.98 11.67
C PHE A 333 7.37 -19.93 12.70
#